data_624cc1e3363ff1f3c28551251ebc2a41
#
_entry.id   624cc1e3363ff1f3c28551251ebc2a41
#
_cell.length_a   1.000
_cell.length_b   1.000
_cell.length_c   1.000
_cell.angle_alpha   90.00
_cell.angle_beta   90.00
_cell.angle_gamma   90.00
#
_symmetry.space_group_name_H-M   'P 1'
#
loop_
_entity.id
_entity.type
_entity.pdbx_description
1 polymer ?
#
loop_
_entity_poly.entity_id
_entity_poly.type
_entity_poly.pdbx_seq_one_letter_code
_entity_poly.pdbx_strand_id
1 'polypeptide(L)'
;LGAMTEDDVRPEALRRFEQMVEEAARHAEEAKKNAGEAETSARNAGISAGQAEKSAVNAETSAGDASESARQATESAASAKQSEDASSSSA
;
A
#
# COMPACT_ATOMS: atom_id res chain seq x y z
N LEU A 1 -0.73 50.29 45.39
CA LEU A 1 0.57 49.74 45.22
C LEU A 1 0.56 48.40 44.59
N GLY A 2 0.02 47.97 43.75
CA GLY A 2 0.11 46.67 43.19
C GLY A 2 -1.03 46.31 42.30
N ALA A 3 -2.08 47.12 42.24
CA ALA A 3 -3.20 46.85 41.37
C ALA A 3 -2.77 47.16 39.95
N MET A 4 -2.88 46.23 39.05
CA MET A 4 -2.60 46.46 37.64
C MET A 4 -3.64 47.40 37.08
N THR A 5 -3.17 48.37 36.31
CA THR A 5 -4.06 49.30 35.62
C THR A 5 -4.47 48.68 34.28
N GLU A 6 -5.48 49.25 33.66
CA GLU A 6 -5.93 48.86 32.34
C GLU A 6 -4.78 48.96 31.32
N ASP A 7 -3.94 49.99 31.46
CA ASP A 7 -2.80 50.18 30.59
C ASP A 7 -1.73 49.10 30.74
N ASP A 8 -1.62 48.50 31.93
CA ASP A 8 -0.68 47.41 32.19
C ASP A 8 -1.20 46.09 31.68
N VAL A 9 -2.50 45.87 31.73
CA VAL A 9 -3.14 44.62 31.32
C VAL A 9 -3.23 44.54 29.79
N ARG A 10 -3.51 45.64 29.14
CA ARG A 10 -3.72 45.69 27.69
C ARG A 10 -2.52 45.17 26.88
N PRO A 11 -1.28 45.59 27.13
CA PRO A 11 -0.14 45.06 26.39
C PRO A 11 0.02 43.54 26.56
N GLU A 12 -0.22 43.05 27.76
CA GLU A 12 -0.12 41.62 28.07
C GLU A 12 -1.20 40.83 27.31
N ALA A 13 -2.42 41.34 27.30
CA ALA A 13 -3.53 40.69 26.57
C ALA A 13 -3.27 40.70 25.06
N LEU A 14 -2.71 41.78 24.53
CA LEU A 14 -2.36 41.86 23.10
C LEU A 14 -1.29 40.84 22.74
N ARG A 15 -0.27 40.73 23.58
CA ARG A 15 0.81 39.78 23.37
C ARG A 15 0.30 38.34 23.36
N ARG A 16 -0.59 38.00 24.28
CA ARG A 16 -1.21 36.68 24.33
C ARG A 16 -2.05 36.41 23.10
N PHE A 17 -2.79 37.43 22.67
CA PHE A 17 -3.59 37.32 21.46
C PHE A 17 -2.72 37.08 20.23
N GLU A 18 -1.61 37.81 20.11
CA GLU A 18 -0.67 37.62 19.01
C GLU A 18 -0.06 36.21 19.02
N GLN A 19 0.28 35.70 20.20
CA GLN A 19 0.78 34.33 20.36
C GLN A 19 -0.25 33.30 19.92
N MET A 20 -1.50 33.51 20.28
CA MET A 20 -2.58 32.62 19.89
C MET A 20 -2.78 32.60 18.38
N VAL A 21 -2.69 33.76 17.74
CA VAL A 21 -2.78 33.88 16.29
C VAL A 21 -1.62 33.15 15.61
N GLU A 22 -0.42 33.32 16.13
CA GLU A 22 0.77 32.64 15.61
C GLU A 22 0.66 31.12 15.75
N GLU A 23 0.19 30.66 16.90
CA GLU A 23 0.00 29.23 17.14
C GLU A 23 -1.07 28.65 16.21
N ALA A 24 -2.17 29.38 16.04
CA ALA A 24 -3.23 28.96 15.12
C ALA A 24 -2.71 28.84 13.69
N ALA A 25 -1.90 29.79 13.25
CA ALA A 25 -1.30 29.78 11.93
C ALA A 25 -0.37 28.59 11.76
N ARG A 26 0.42 28.28 12.79
CA ARG A 26 1.34 27.15 12.77
C ARG A 26 0.58 25.82 12.72
N HIS A 27 -0.48 25.71 13.51
CA HIS A 27 -1.31 24.51 13.50
C HIS A 27 -2.01 24.32 12.15
N ALA A 28 -2.44 25.40 11.52
CA ALA A 28 -3.05 25.35 10.19
C ALA A 28 -2.03 24.82 9.17
N GLU A 29 -0.78 25.29 9.25
CA GLU A 29 0.28 24.80 8.36
C GLU A 29 0.59 23.34 8.59
N GLU A 30 0.64 22.89 9.85
CA GLU A 30 0.84 21.50 10.19
C GLU A 30 -0.29 20.62 9.67
N ALA A 31 -1.53 21.08 9.82
CA ALA A 31 -2.70 20.37 9.33
C ALA A 31 -2.63 20.18 7.81
N LYS A 32 -2.22 21.24 7.11
CA LYS A 32 -2.06 21.24 5.67
C LYS A 32 -0.99 20.23 5.23
N LYS A 33 0.13 20.23 5.93
CA LYS A 33 1.22 19.29 5.69
C LYS A 33 0.76 17.85 5.92
N ASN A 34 0.08 17.62 7.04
CA ASN A 34 -0.42 16.30 7.39
C ASN A 34 -1.45 15.79 6.38
N ALA A 35 -2.30 16.67 5.89
CA ALA A 35 -3.28 16.33 4.84
C ALA A 35 -2.57 15.92 3.55
N GLY A 36 -1.51 16.65 3.18
CA GLY A 36 -0.68 16.31 2.01
C GLY A 36 0.00 14.96 2.15
N GLU A 37 0.53 14.67 3.34
CA GLU A 37 1.17 13.36 3.62
C GLU A 37 0.14 12.23 3.57
N ALA A 38 -1.05 12.45 4.10
CA ALA A 38 -2.13 11.46 4.05
C ALA A 38 -2.54 11.18 2.60
N GLU A 39 -2.61 12.21 1.78
CA GLU A 39 -2.94 12.08 0.37
C GLU A 39 -1.89 11.25 -0.37
N THR A 40 -0.61 11.52 -0.11
CA THR A 40 0.50 10.77 -0.68
C THR A 40 0.44 9.30 -0.25
N SER A 41 0.18 9.05 1.04
CA SER A 41 0.06 7.69 1.57
C SER A 41 -1.10 6.93 0.93
N ALA A 42 -2.23 7.61 0.73
CA ALA A 42 -3.39 7.01 0.07
C ALA A 42 -3.05 6.64 -1.38
N ARG A 43 -2.34 7.51 -2.07
CA ARG A 43 -1.91 7.24 -3.46
C ARG A 43 -0.95 6.05 -3.51
N ASN A 44 0.00 6.01 -2.59
CA ASN A 44 0.96 4.89 -2.51
C ASN A 44 0.25 3.58 -2.17
N ALA A 45 -0.74 3.62 -1.31
CA ALA A 45 -1.55 2.43 -0.98
C ALA A 45 -2.29 1.92 -2.21
N GLY A 46 -2.81 2.83 -3.03
CA GLY A 46 -3.47 2.48 -4.29
C GLY A 46 -2.52 1.80 -5.26
N ILE A 47 -1.30 2.32 -5.38
CA ILE A 47 -0.26 1.73 -6.24
C ILE A 47 0.10 0.33 -5.74
N SER A 48 0.30 0.18 -4.43
CA SER A 48 0.63 -1.11 -3.83
C SER A 48 -0.49 -2.13 -4.03
N ALA A 49 -1.73 -1.71 -3.89
CA ALA A 49 -2.90 -2.58 -4.13
C ALA A 49 -2.93 -3.04 -5.59
N GLY A 50 -2.65 -2.14 -6.53
CA GLY A 50 -2.57 -2.48 -7.95
C GLY A 50 -1.48 -3.48 -8.25
N GLN A 51 -0.31 -3.33 -7.62
CA GLN A 51 0.81 -4.26 -7.77
C GLN A 51 0.47 -5.64 -7.20
N ALA A 52 -0.20 -5.66 -6.04
CA ALA A 52 -0.64 -6.92 -5.42
C ALA A 52 -1.62 -7.66 -6.32
N GLU A 53 -2.53 -6.94 -6.94
CA GLU A 53 -3.50 -7.51 -7.88
C GLU A 53 -2.80 -8.12 -9.09
N LYS A 54 -1.82 -7.41 -9.66
CA LYS A 54 -1.00 -7.93 -10.76
C LYS A 54 -0.27 -9.20 -10.36
N SER A 55 0.32 -9.20 -9.17
CA SER A 55 1.05 -10.38 -8.65
C SER A 55 0.11 -11.57 -8.48
N ALA A 56 -1.12 -11.32 -8.01
CA ALA A 56 -2.12 -12.37 -7.84
C ALA A 56 -2.50 -12.98 -9.19
N VAL A 57 -2.69 -12.14 -10.21
CA VAL A 57 -3.00 -12.60 -11.56
C VAL A 57 -1.84 -13.41 -12.14
N ASN A 58 -0.60 -12.96 -11.94
CA ASN A 58 0.58 -13.67 -12.39
C ASN A 58 0.72 -15.03 -11.70
N ALA A 59 0.44 -15.10 -10.41
CA ALA A 59 0.46 -16.35 -9.66
C ALA A 59 -0.59 -17.33 -10.19
N GLU A 60 -1.76 -16.83 -10.52
CA GLU A 60 -2.84 -17.62 -11.09
C GLU A 60 -2.45 -18.18 -12.45
N THR A 61 -1.86 -17.37 -13.30
CA THR A 61 -1.35 -17.79 -14.61
C THR A 61 -0.27 -18.85 -14.46
N SER A 62 0.67 -18.65 -13.53
CA SER A 62 1.74 -19.62 -13.29
C SER A 62 1.19 -20.96 -12.78
N ALA A 63 0.18 -20.92 -11.90
CA ALA A 63 -0.47 -22.13 -11.41
C ALA A 63 -1.16 -22.89 -12.53
N GLY A 64 -1.83 -22.16 -13.44
CA GLY A 64 -2.44 -22.75 -14.63
C GLY A 64 -1.43 -23.42 -15.54
N ASP A 65 -0.31 -22.74 -15.79
CA ASP A 65 0.78 -23.27 -16.61
C ASP A 65 1.38 -24.53 -15.98
N ALA A 66 1.56 -24.55 -14.67
CA ALA A 66 2.06 -25.71 -13.94
C ALA A 66 1.12 -26.89 -14.05
N SER A 67 -0.20 -26.64 -13.93
CA SER A 67 -1.22 -27.66 -14.10
C SER A 67 -1.17 -28.27 -15.50
N GLU A 68 -1.05 -27.44 -16.52
CA GLU A 68 -0.96 -27.88 -17.90
C GLU A 68 0.29 -28.70 -18.15
N SER A 69 1.42 -28.28 -17.59
CA SER A 69 2.67 -29.04 -17.69
C SER A 69 2.57 -30.41 -17.02
N ALA A 70 1.91 -30.48 -15.87
CA ALA A 70 1.67 -31.73 -15.16
C ALA A 70 0.79 -32.67 -15.99
N ARG A 71 -0.24 -32.12 -16.62
CA ARG A 71 -1.14 -32.91 -17.50
C ARG A 71 -0.37 -33.47 -18.68
N GLN A 72 0.45 -32.65 -19.33
CA GLN A 72 1.28 -33.09 -20.47
C GLN A 72 2.28 -34.16 -20.05
N ALA A 73 2.87 -34.01 -18.88
CA ALA A 73 3.81 -35.02 -18.34
C ALA A 73 3.09 -36.38 -18.11
N THR A 74 1.87 -36.33 -17.61
CA THR A 74 1.04 -37.52 -17.40
C THR A 74 0.73 -38.19 -18.72
N GLU A 75 0.37 -37.42 -19.74
CA GLU A 75 0.10 -37.93 -21.09
C GLU A 75 1.34 -38.55 -21.70
N SER A 76 2.45 -37.93 -21.57
CA SER A 76 3.75 -38.42 -22.09
C SER A 76 4.12 -39.74 -21.41
N ALA A 77 3.92 -39.84 -20.09
CA ALA A 77 4.20 -41.07 -19.35
C ALA A 77 3.29 -42.17 -19.79
N ALA A 78 1.99 -41.89 -20.01
CA ALA A 78 1.03 -42.89 -20.50
C ALA A 78 1.39 -43.37 -21.90
N SER A 79 1.82 -42.45 -22.78
CA SER A 79 2.25 -42.82 -24.13
C SER A 79 3.50 -43.68 -24.11
N ALA A 80 4.46 -43.35 -23.24
CA ALA A 80 5.68 -44.12 -23.08
C ALA A 80 5.37 -45.53 -22.61
N LYS A 81 4.43 -45.68 -21.65
CA LYS A 81 4.00 -46.97 -21.18
C LYS A 81 3.34 -47.82 -22.26
N GLN A 82 2.50 -47.20 -23.06
CA GLN A 82 1.86 -47.85 -24.21
C GLN A 82 2.88 -48.39 -25.20
N SER A 83 3.89 -47.58 -25.51
CA SER A 83 4.97 -47.98 -26.42
C SER A 83 5.80 -49.12 -25.83
N GLU A 84 6.06 -49.10 -24.55
CA GLU A 84 6.81 -50.14 -23.84
C GLU A 84 6.00 -51.46 -23.88
N ASP A 85 4.69 -51.40 -23.57
CA ASP A 85 3.83 -52.57 -23.57
C ASP A 85 3.71 -53.16 -24.97
N ALA A 86 3.56 -52.31 -26.00
CA ALA A 86 3.50 -52.78 -27.39
C ALA A 86 4.82 -53.47 -27.82
N SER A 87 5.92 -52.88 -27.42
CA SER A 87 7.26 -53.47 -27.70
C SER A 87 7.43 -54.82 -27.04
N SER A 88 6.99 -54.94 -25.78
CA SER A 88 7.04 -56.21 -25.04
C SER A 88 6.14 -57.26 -25.66
N SER A 89 4.97 -56.87 -26.13
CA SER A 89 4.00 -57.78 -26.80
C SER A 89 4.48 -58.26 -28.16
N SER A 90 5.25 -57.42 -28.86
CA SER A 90 5.82 -57.77 -30.17
C SER A 90 7.04 -58.68 -30.09
N ALA A 91 7.69 -58.62 -28.97
CA ALA A 91 8.84 -59.49 -28.74
C ALA A 91 8.38 -60.91 -28.44
#